data_eda95842b1831e1a02850f97c0b418b7
#
_entry.id   eda95842b1831e1a02850f97c0b418b7
#
_cell.length_a   1.000
_cell.length_b   1.000
_cell.length_c   1.000
_cell.angle_alpha   90.00
_cell.angle_beta   90.00
_cell.angle_gamma   90.00
#
_symmetry.space_group_name_H-M   'P 1'
#
loop_
_entity.id
_entity.type
_entity.pdbx_description
1 polymer ?
#
loop_
_entity_poly.entity_id
_entity_poly.type
_entity_poly.pdbx_seq_one_letter_code
_entity_poly.pdbx_strand_id
1 'polypeptide(L)'
;MLAFYKRLYPFKSIFNWLNHEHAPTKLFYQREFAFTLQGDVYLRYQSFMNAEELKKQVCALNPTRFEIGPMYSARPKDKKTVRPSAFVPLLRELVFDIDMTDYDEIRTCCSDAAICNRCWGFIAIAVRVLDEAIREQFGYKHLLWVYSGRRGIHLWISDKEAMELTDEERRALVNWMTVIQGGKEMNKKVNVRLGGRPLPPSIKMVLDPLGRTFTELILMDQDCFRTDESWKELLKLLPDSAFVEKLQEKLKEYPGRSSEEKWDDLKDEVLKVPKGPRRELLRTAVEDIILQYTYPRLDAEVSKHRNHLLKAPFCVHPKTGRVCIPVDPENIDRFNPERVPTVNQLLKELDQITADGNADHGESGDHHSDWEKTSLKPYVQMLDRHALALMEEVRRSKRGGGADLSW
;
A
#
# COMPACT_ATOMS: atom_id res chain seq x y z
N MET A 1 9.47 20.35 -12.42
CA MET A 1 9.65 19.80 -11.05
C MET A 1 10.10 20.86 -10.06
N LEU A 2 11.12 21.71 -10.38
CA LEU A 2 11.63 22.70 -9.42
C LEU A 2 10.53 23.64 -8.84
N ALA A 3 9.60 24.12 -9.66
CA ALA A 3 8.48 24.97 -9.19
C ALA A 3 7.61 24.23 -8.17
N PHE A 4 7.31 22.97 -8.42
CA PHE A 4 6.57 22.11 -7.50
C PHE A 4 7.30 21.95 -6.15
N TYR A 5 8.61 21.64 -6.14
CA TYR A 5 9.36 21.51 -4.91
C TYR A 5 9.47 22.84 -4.15
N LYS A 6 9.66 23.96 -4.85
CA LYS A 6 9.77 25.28 -4.19
C LYS A 6 8.47 25.70 -3.51
N ARG A 7 7.31 25.44 -4.15
CA ARG A 7 6.03 26.06 -3.79
C ARG A 7 5.03 25.09 -3.15
N LEU A 8 5.01 23.82 -3.58
CA LEU A 8 3.90 22.91 -3.29
C LEU A 8 4.29 21.70 -2.43
N TYR A 9 5.54 21.23 -2.48
CA TYR A 9 5.93 20.06 -1.70
C TYR A 9 5.93 20.37 -0.20
N PRO A 10 5.19 19.59 0.64
CA PRO A 10 4.97 19.91 2.05
C PRO A 10 6.12 19.44 2.96
N PHE A 11 7.31 20.06 2.83
CA PHE A 11 8.52 19.65 3.57
C PHE A 11 8.34 19.65 5.09
N LYS A 12 7.60 20.61 5.64
CA LYS A 12 7.33 20.70 7.07
C LYS A 12 6.46 19.55 7.57
N SER A 13 5.41 19.20 6.81
CA SER A 13 4.53 18.08 7.13
C SER A 13 5.28 16.73 7.08
N ILE A 14 6.12 16.53 6.06
CA ILE A 14 7.00 15.36 5.95
C ILE A 14 8.00 15.29 7.13
N PHE A 15 8.59 16.42 7.48
CA PHE A 15 9.50 16.50 8.63
C PHE A 15 8.76 16.13 9.93
N ASN A 16 7.63 16.74 10.23
CA ASN A 16 6.85 16.45 11.43
C ASN A 16 6.48 14.97 11.55
N TRP A 17 6.05 14.38 10.44
CA TRP A 17 5.73 12.95 10.38
C TRP A 17 6.95 12.07 10.68
N LEU A 18 8.08 12.30 10.02
CA LEU A 18 9.27 11.45 10.15
C LEU A 18 10.08 11.71 11.43
N ASN A 19 9.91 12.87 12.03
CA ASN A 19 10.65 13.30 13.23
C ASN A 19 9.88 13.03 14.54
N HIS A 20 8.59 12.87 14.46
CA HIS A 20 7.64 12.69 15.58
C HIS A 20 7.65 13.82 16.63
N GLU A 21 8.35 14.91 16.37
CA GLU A 21 8.48 16.11 17.22
C GLU A 21 8.69 17.36 16.36
N HIS A 22 8.44 18.56 16.96
CA HIS A 22 8.70 19.81 16.26
C HIS A 22 10.19 20.19 16.19
N ALA A 23 10.97 19.82 17.23
CA ALA A 23 12.41 20.03 17.24
C ALA A 23 13.11 18.84 16.58
N PRO A 24 14.23 19.06 15.84
CA PRO A 24 14.97 17.98 15.19
C PRO A 24 15.46 16.91 16.18
N THR A 25 15.21 15.65 15.87
CA THR A 25 15.64 14.48 16.63
C THR A 25 16.50 13.55 15.80
N LYS A 26 17.13 12.56 16.44
CA LYS A 26 17.90 11.50 15.76
C LYS A 26 17.04 10.77 14.71
N LEU A 27 15.73 10.65 14.96
CA LEU A 27 14.79 9.98 14.07
C LEU A 27 14.78 10.61 12.67
N PHE A 28 15.01 11.91 12.56
CA PHE A 28 15.10 12.61 11.29
C PHE A 28 16.55 12.78 10.82
N TYR A 29 17.47 13.34 11.64
CA TYR A 29 18.80 13.68 11.13
C TYR A 29 19.75 12.49 10.93
N GLN A 30 19.39 11.30 11.43
CA GLN A 30 20.07 10.04 11.12
C GLN A 30 19.29 9.19 10.08
N ARG A 31 18.24 9.73 9.48
CA ARG A 31 17.44 9.05 8.46
C ARG A 31 18.10 9.15 7.08
N GLU A 32 18.04 8.04 6.34
CA GLU A 32 18.46 8.01 4.95
C GLU A 32 17.37 8.58 4.02
N PHE A 33 17.82 9.44 3.12
CA PHE A 33 17.12 9.85 1.92
C PHE A 33 17.94 9.44 0.70
N ALA A 34 17.26 9.05 -0.39
CA ALA A 34 17.90 8.78 -1.67
C ALA A 34 17.20 9.56 -2.78
N PHE A 35 17.97 10.07 -3.73
CA PHE A 35 17.47 10.87 -4.84
C PHE A 35 17.73 10.19 -6.17
N THR A 36 16.70 10.14 -7.03
CA THR A 36 16.84 9.80 -8.44
C THR A 36 16.86 11.09 -9.23
N LEU A 37 17.99 11.38 -9.87
CA LEU A 37 18.18 12.56 -10.71
C LEU A 37 17.82 12.27 -12.18
N GLN A 38 17.87 13.29 -13.03
CA GLN A 38 17.77 13.10 -14.48
C GLN A 38 18.90 12.18 -14.97
N GLY A 39 18.59 11.30 -15.92
CA GLY A 39 19.54 10.30 -16.43
C GLY A 39 19.75 9.12 -15.50
N ASP A 40 18.77 8.86 -14.61
CA ASP A 40 18.73 7.73 -13.67
C ASP A 40 19.92 7.63 -12.70
N VAL A 41 20.58 8.76 -12.45
CA VAL A 41 21.64 8.85 -11.42
C VAL A 41 21.00 8.69 -10.05
N TYR A 42 21.43 7.69 -9.29
CA TYR A 42 20.89 7.35 -7.98
C TYR A 42 21.85 7.71 -6.85
N LEU A 43 21.45 8.67 -6.01
CA LEU A 43 22.23 9.16 -4.87
C LEU A 43 21.66 8.66 -3.55
N ARG A 44 22.35 7.73 -2.91
CA ARG A 44 21.99 7.18 -1.59
C ARG A 44 22.71 7.90 -0.44
N TYR A 45 22.28 7.56 0.77
CA TYR A 45 22.89 7.98 2.03
C TYR A 45 22.93 9.50 2.25
N GLN A 46 21.88 10.18 1.79
CA GLN A 46 21.68 11.60 2.13
C GLN A 46 20.97 11.70 3.49
N SER A 47 21.30 12.73 4.27
CA SER A 47 20.63 13.02 5.54
C SER A 47 20.67 14.51 5.85
N PHE A 48 19.67 15.02 6.58
CA PHE A 48 19.40 16.44 6.79
C PHE A 48 19.06 16.70 8.24
N MET A 49 19.41 17.87 8.76
CA MET A 49 19.10 18.25 10.14
C MET A 49 17.61 18.56 10.33
N ASN A 50 16.99 19.18 9.34
CA ASN A 50 15.61 19.67 9.42
C ASN A 50 14.96 19.78 8.03
N ALA A 51 13.69 20.21 8.00
CA ALA A 51 12.92 20.41 6.78
C ALA A 51 13.57 21.39 5.79
N GLU A 52 14.20 22.46 6.29
CA GLU A 52 14.80 23.50 5.46
C GLU A 52 16.05 22.99 4.73
N GLU A 53 16.91 22.22 5.40
CA GLU A 53 18.05 21.57 4.73
C GLU A 53 17.58 20.59 3.66
N LEU A 54 16.56 19.78 3.95
CA LEU A 54 15.97 18.86 2.97
C LEU A 54 15.42 19.65 1.78
N LYS A 55 14.62 20.71 2.00
CA LYS A 55 14.08 21.57 0.95
C LYS A 55 15.18 22.18 0.10
N LYS A 56 16.21 22.75 0.72
CA LYS A 56 17.35 23.35 0.03
C LYS A 56 18.01 22.34 -0.91
N GLN A 57 18.28 21.13 -0.44
CA GLN A 57 18.94 20.10 -1.23
C GLN A 57 18.05 19.58 -2.36
N VAL A 58 16.76 19.31 -2.08
CA VAL A 58 15.79 18.87 -3.11
C VAL A 58 15.63 19.93 -4.18
N CYS A 59 15.55 21.22 -3.81
CA CYS A 59 15.47 22.31 -4.79
C CYS A 59 16.77 22.47 -5.59
N ALA A 60 17.93 22.24 -5.00
CA ALA A 60 19.22 22.31 -5.69
C ALA A 60 19.43 21.16 -6.68
N LEU A 61 19.11 19.94 -6.27
CA LEU A 61 19.27 18.73 -7.10
C LEU A 61 18.13 18.54 -8.11
N ASN A 62 16.95 19.09 -7.82
CA ASN A 62 15.71 18.93 -8.61
C ASN A 62 15.47 17.47 -9.05
N PRO A 63 15.43 16.49 -8.10
CA PRO A 63 15.31 15.08 -8.42
C PRO A 63 13.98 14.78 -9.14
N THR A 64 13.97 13.73 -9.95
CA THR A 64 12.72 13.22 -10.55
C THR A 64 11.82 12.59 -9.50
N ARG A 65 12.41 11.97 -8.49
CA ARG A 65 11.77 11.44 -7.28
C ARG A 65 12.82 11.29 -6.17
N PHE A 66 12.35 11.12 -4.95
CA PHE A 66 13.21 10.70 -3.86
C PHE A 66 12.51 9.67 -2.96
N GLU A 67 13.32 8.97 -2.20
CA GLU A 67 12.93 7.84 -1.37
C GLU A 67 13.37 8.08 0.06
N ILE A 68 12.59 7.53 1.00
CA ILE A 68 12.84 7.56 2.42
C ILE A 68 13.29 6.17 2.86
N GLY A 69 14.35 6.12 3.65
CA GLY A 69 14.93 4.93 4.23
C GLY A 69 14.86 4.89 5.76
N PRO A 70 15.62 3.99 6.39
CA PRO A 70 15.69 3.86 7.84
C PRO A 70 16.45 4.98 8.51
N MET A 71 16.26 5.09 9.83
CA MET A 71 17.18 5.76 10.72
C MET A 71 18.37 4.82 11.02
N TYR A 72 19.58 5.31 10.82
CA TYR A 72 20.81 4.56 11.10
C TYR A 72 21.40 4.92 12.46
N SER A 73 22.37 4.13 12.91
CA SER A 73 23.18 4.38 14.11
C SER A 73 24.04 5.64 14.05
N ALA A 74 24.30 6.15 12.83
CA ALA A 74 25.01 7.39 12.54
C ALA A 74 24.34 8.11 11.35
N ARG A 75 24.69 9.36 11.11
CA ARG A 75 24.14 10.10 9.97
C ARG A 75 24.56 9.46 8.65
N PRO A 76 23.62 9.14 7.76
CA PRO A 76 23.91 8.50 6.47
C PRO A 76 24.98 9.20 5.63
N LYS A 77 25.03 10.54 5.61
CA LYS A 77 26.06 11.30 4.89
C LYS A 77 27.48 11.03 5.40
N ASP A 78 27.62 10.60 6.65
CA ASP A 78 28.92 10.32 7.28
C ASP A 78 29.31 8.83 7.13
N LYS A 79 28.54 8.01 6.37
CA LYS A 79 28.78 6.56 6.22
C LYS A 79 30.23 6.20 5.89
N LYS A 80 30.92 7.00 5.08
CA LYS A 80 32.29 6.72 4.66
C LYS A 80 33.31 6.88 5.81
N THR A 81 32.96 7.60 6.88
CA THR A 81 33.81 7.84 8.05
C THR A 81 33.51 6.91 9.23
N VAL A 82 32.42 6.14 9.12
CA VAL A 82 31.97 5.20 10.15
C VAL A 82 32.40 3.78 9.75
N ARG A 83 32.86 2.98 10.72
CA ARG A 83 33.17 1.57 10.49
C ARG A 83 31.92 0.83 9.95
N PRO A 84 32.03 0.01 8.89
CA PRO A 84 30.86 -0.69 8.29
C PRO A 84 30.01 -1.46 9.31
N SER A 85 30.62 -2.13 10.28
CA SER A 85 29.94 -2.88 11.33
C SER A 85 29.19 -2.00 12.34
N ALA A 86 29.55 -0.72 12.43
CA ALA A 86 28.88 0.25 13.31
C ALA A 86 27.82 1.09 12.58
N PHE A 87 27.68 0.94 11.26
CA PHE A 87 26.68 1.64 10.47
C PHE A 87 25.50 0.70 10.16
N VAL A 88 24.53 0.64 11.06
CA VAL A 88 23.41 -0.29 11.00
C VAL A 88 22.06 0.45 11.01
N PRO A 89 21.04 -0.02 10.28
CA PRO A 89 19.69 0.52 10.36
C PRO A 89 19.07 0.13 11.72
N LEU A 90 18.57 1.13 12.44
CA LEU A 90 17.99 0.94 13.78
C LEU A 90 16.47 0.93 13.75
N LEU A 91 15.87 1.97 13.17
CA LEU A 91 14.43 2.16 13.10
C LEU A 91 13.97 2.38 11.67
N ARG A 92 12.81 1.81 11.33
CA ARG A 92 12.21 1.96 10.02
C ARG A 92 10.70 1.73 10.14
N GLU A 93 9.88 2.60 9.61
CA GLU A 93 8.47 2.33 9.42
C GLU A 93 8.31 0.93 8.81
N LEU A 94 7.33 0.15 9.28
CA LEU A 94 6.98 -1.06 8.58
C LEU A 94 6.17 -0.65 7.34
N VAL A 95 6.64 -1.07 6.18
CA VAL A 95 6.07 -0.62 4.90
C VAL A 95 5.58 -1.80 4.07
N PHE A 96 4.51 -1.58 3.32
CA PHE A 96 3.99 -2.52 2.34
C PHE A 96 3.80 -1.82 0.99
N ASP A 97 4.01 -2.55 -0.08
CA ASP A 97 3.76 -2.12 -1.45
C ASP A 97 2.80 -3.08 -2.13
N ILE A 98 1.79 -2.53 -2.80
CA ILE A 98 0.80 -3.28 -3.57
C ILE A 98 0.77 -2.67 -4.97
N ASP A 99 1.17 -3.44 -5.96
CA ASP A 99 1.18 -3.02 -7.37
C ASP A 99 0.08 -3.75 -8.16
N MET A 100 -0.64 -3.01 -9.00
CA MET A 100 -1.71 -3.56 -9.82
C MET A 100 -1.23 -4.64 -10.81
N THR A 101 0.03 -4.63 -11.21
CA THR A 101 0.58 -5.65 -12.11
C THR A 101 0.60 -7.05 -11.49
N ASP A 102 0.57 -7.15 -10.17
CA ASP A 102 0.45 -8.44 -9.50
C ASP A 102 -0.92 -9.09 -9.70
N TYR A 103 -1.91 -8.30 -10.15
CA TYR A 103 -3.26 -8.74 -10.46
C TYR A 103 -3.51 -8.96 -11.98
N ASP A 104 -2.49 -8.82 -12.84
CA ASP A 104 -2.65 -8.94 -14.30
C ASP A 104 -3.17 -10.31 -14.75
N GLU A 105 -2.93 -11.36 -13.96
CA GLU A 105 -3.43 -12.70 -14.24
C GLU A 105 -4.94 -12.86 -14.02
N ILE A 106 -5.56 -11.94 -13.27
CA ILE A 106 -6.97 -12.07 -12.88
C ILE A 106 -7.83 -10.88 -13.30
N ARG A 107 -7.27 -9.69 -13.53
CA ARG A 107 -8.02 -8.54 -14.03
C ARG A 107 -8.24 -8.63 -15.54
N THR A 108 -9.44 -8.23 -16.00
CA THR A 108 -9.85 -8.34 -17.40
C THR A 108 -10.00 -6.99 -18.11
N CYS A 109 -10.06 -5.90 -17.35
CA CYS A 109 -10.34 -4.57 -17.89
C CYS A 109 -9.09 -3.83 -18.38
N CYS A 110 -7.91 -4.12 -17.82
CA CYS A 110 -6.63 -3.46 -18.09
C CYS A 110 -5.48 -4.46 -17.94
N SER A 111 -4.29 -4.09 -18.42
CA SER A 111 -3.04 -4.84 -18.21
C SER A 111 -1.86 -3.91 -18.02
N ASP A 112 -0.74 -4.44 -17.52
CA ASP A 112 0.52 -3.73 -17.31
C ASP A 112 0.36 -2.40 -16.55
N ALA A 113 0.66 -1.32 -17.23
CA ALA A 113 0.68 0.02 -16.66
C ALA A 113 -0.67 0.71 -16.65
N ALA A 114 -1.65 0.20 -17.38
CA ALA A 114 -2.98 0.78 -17.47
C ALA A 114 -3.81 0.43 -16.24
N ILE A 115 -4.56 1.40 -15.74
CA ILE A 115 -5.53 1.23 -14.66
C ILE A 115 -6.81 2.00 -14.98
N CYS A 116 -7.91 1.56 -14.40
CA CYS A 116 -9.19 2.24 -14.43
C CYS A 116 -9.92 2.04 -13.09
N ASN A 117 -11.07 2.67 -12.91
CA ASN A 117 -11.87 2.51 -11.68
C ASN A 117 -12.25 1.05 -11.40
N ARG A 118 -12.48 0.24 -12.44
CA ARG A 118 -12.86 -1.16 -12.27
C ARG A 118 -11.73 -1.97 -11.63
N CYS A 119 -10.53 -1.96 -12.20
CA CYS A 119 -9.41 -2.70 -11.60
C CYS A 119 -8.94 -2.09 -10.27
N TRP A 120 -9.22 -0.81 -9.99
CA TRP A 120 -8.93 -0.21 -8.70
C TRP A 120 -9.62 -0.94 -7.53
N GLY A 121 -10.72 -1.65 -7.78
CA GLY A 121 -11.39 -2.51 -6.82
C GLY A 121 -10.45 -3.55 -6.16
N PHE A 122 -9.45 -4.07 -6.88
CA PHE A 122 -8.44 -4.96 -6.30
C PHE A 122 -7.58 -4.26 -5.23
N ILE A 123 -7.19 -3.02 -5.47
CA ILE A 123 -6.46 -2.22 -4.47
C ILE A 123 -7.37 -1.87 -3.30
N ALA A 124 -8.61 -1.52 -3.54
CA ALA A 124 -9.56 -1.16 -2.50
C ALA A 124 -9.79 -2.31 -1.50
N ILE A 125 -9.99 -3.54 -2.00
CA ILE A 125 -10.13 -4.71 -1.10
C ILE A 125 -8.83 -5.01 -0.37
N ALA A 126 -7.67 -4.86 -1.03
CA ALA A 126 -6.38 -5.07 -0.39
C ALA A 126 -6.16 -4.09 0.78
N VAL A 127 -6.49 -2.82 0.59
CA VAL A 127 -6.42 -1.80 1.66
C VAL A 127 -7.32 -2.18 2.82
N ARG A 128 -8.59 -2.52 2.58
CA ARG A 128 -9.54 -2.89 3.65
C ARG A 128 -9.07 -4.09 4.45
N VAL A 129 -8.66 -5.17 3.77
CA VAL A 129 -8.21 -6.40 4.43
C VAL A 129 -6.96 -6.16 5.27
N LEU A 130 -5.99 -5.41 4.73
CA LEU A 130 -4.73 -5.16 5.42
C LEU A 130 -4.88 -4.14 6.55
N ASP A 131 -5.66 -3.07 6.35
CA ASP A 131 -5.90 -2.07 7.40
C ASP A 131 -6.57 -2.70 8.62
N GLU A 132 -7.63 -3.50 8.41
CA GLU A 132 -8.31 -4.24 9.46
C GLU A 132 -7.37 -5.25 10.13
N ALA A 133 -6.67 -6.09 9.36
CA ALA A 133 -5.77 -7.10 9.91
C ALA A 133 -4.64 -6.47 10.75
N ILE A 134 -4.05 -5.38 10.28
CA ILE A 134 -2.95 -4.71 10.97
C ILE A 134 -3.44 -4.07 12.26
N ARG A 135 -4.61 -3.42 12.26
CA ARG A 135 -5.19 -2.82 13.46
C ARG A 135 -5.63 -3.86 14.49
N GLU A 136 -6.37 -4.87 14.06
CA GLU A 136 -7.01 -5.84 14.97
C GLU A 136 -6.03 -6.92 15.48
N GLN A 137 -5.07 -7.32 14.66
CA GLN A 137 -4.21 -8.46 14.97
C GLN A 137 -2.84 -8.05 15.51
N PHE A 138 -2.34 -6.87 15.11
CA PHE A 138 -1.05 -6.34 15.60
C PHE A 138 -1.23 -5.12 16.52
N GLY A 139 -2.41 -4.51 16.57
CA GLY A 139 -2.70 -3.38 17.41
C GLY A 139 -2.07 -2.06 16.96
N TYR A 140 -1.54 -2.00 15.72
CA TYR A 140 -0.95 -0.78 15.19
C TYR A 140 -2.03 0.26 14.84
N LYS A 141 -1.73 1.53 15.07
CA LYS A 141 -2.69 2.65 14.99
C LYS A 141 -2.31 3.67 13.93
N HIS A 142 -1.02 3.88 13.71
CA HIS A 142 -0.49 4.95 12.87
C HIS A 142 -0.19 4.44 11.46
N LEU A 143 -1.26 4.17 10.70
CA LEU A 143 -1.23 3.69 9.32
C LEU A 143 -1.42 4.86 8.37
N LEU A 144 -0.48 5.08 7.45
CA LEU A 144 -0.56 6.06 6.38
C LEU A 144 -0.55 5.37 5.02
N TRP A 145 -1.71 5.33 4.37
CA TRP A 145 -1.85 4.84 3.01
C TRP A 145 -1.51 5.94 2.00
N VAL A 146 -0.71 5.62 0.99
CA VAL A 146 -0.24 6.60 -0.01
C VAL A 146 -0.35 6.02 -1.42
N TYR A 147 -1.15 6.65 -2.26
CA TYR A 147 -1.21 6.31 -3.68
C TYR A 147 0.15 6.49 -4.36
N SER A 148 0.61 5.50 -5.12
CA SER A 148 1.96 5.49 -5.71
C SER A 148 2.13 6.44 -6.90
N GLY A 149 1.06 7.14 -7.30
CA GLY A 149 1.05 8.08 -8.42
C GLY A 149 0.74 7.44 -9.78
N ARG A 150 0.60 6.09 -9.86
CA ARG A 150 0.25 5.40 -11.10
C ARG A 150 -0.71 4.22 -10.88
N ARG A 151 -0.25 3.11 -10.36
CA ARG A 151 -0.97 1.83 -10.38
C ARG A 151 -0.96 1.06 -9.06
N GLY A 152 -0.39 1.59 -8.01
CA GLY A 152 -0.27 0.92 -6.73
C GLY A 152 -0.53 1.83 -5.55
N ILE A 153 -0.38 1.27 -4.36
CA ILE A 153 -0.53 1.95 -3.09
C ILE A 153 0.52 1.45 -2.10
N HIS A 154 1.06 2.36 -1.30
CA HIS A 154 2.02 2.05 -0.25
C HIS A 154 1.36 2.24 1.11
N LEU A 155 1.68 1.39 2.06
CA LEU A 155 1.35 1.58 3.46
C LEU A 155 2.62 1.87 4.25
N TRP A 156 2.54 2.86 5.14
CA TRP A 156 3.57 3.21 6.10
C TRP A 156 2.99 3.09 7.51
N ILE A 157 3.60 2.27 8.36
CA ILE A 157 3.21 2.07 9.75
C ILE A 157 4.28 2.68 10.63
N SER A 158 3.90 3.73 11.38
CA SER A 158 4.82 4.56 12.16
C SER A 158 4.74 4.31 13.66
N ASP A 159 4.01 3.30 14.10
CA ASP A 159 4.00 2.86 15.50
C ASP A 159 5.41 2.47 15.94
N LYS A 160 5.79 2.83 17.16
CA LYS A 160 7.14 2.60 17.67
C LYS A 160 7.54 1.12 17.58
N GLU A 161 6.66 0.24 18.01
CA GLU A 161 6.85 -1.20 18.01
C GLU A 161 7.06 -1.73 16.58
N ALA A 162 6.31 -1.20 15.61
CA ALA A 162 6.47 -1.56 14.19
C ALA A 162 7.81 -1.07 13.62
N MET A 163 8.27 0.11 14.04
CA MET A 163 9.55 0.68 13.59
C MET A 163 10.74 -0.07 14.18
N GLU A 164 10.63 -0.63 15.38
CA GLU A 164 11.67 -1.36 16.09
C GLU A 164 11.85 -2.81 15.60
N LEU A 165 10.87 -3.38 14.86
CA LEU A 165 10.92 -4.75 14.35
C LEU A 165 12.25 -5.03 13.62
N THR A 166 12.92 -6.10 14.02
CA THR A 166 14.11 -6.63 13.34
C THR A 166 13.75 -7.17 11.94
N ASP A 167 14.76 -7.40 11.10
CA ASP A 167 14.55 -8.01 9.78
C ASP A 167 13.93 -9.43 9.89
N GLU A 168 14.22 -10.16 10.97
CA GLU A 168 13.64 -11.46 11.22
C GLU A 168 12.16 -11.38 11.59
N GLU A 169 11.80 -10.48 12.51
CA GLU A 169 10.41 -10.23 12.89
C GLU A 169 9.58 -9.70 11.72
N ARG A 170 10.16 -8.82 10.89
CA ARG A 170 9.53 -8.33 9.65
C ARG A 170 9.24 -9.48 8.69
N ARG A 171 10.21 -10.36 8.47
CA ARG A 171 10.00 -11.55 7.63
C ARG A 171 8.90 -12.46 8.18
N ALA A 172 8.88 -12.69 9.49
CA ALA A 172 7.85 -13.52 10.13
C ALA A 172 6.45 -12.91 9.93
N LEU A 173 6.30 -11.60 10.20
CA LEU A 173 5.04 -10.87 10.04
C LEU A 173 4.57 -10.89 8.58
N VAL A 174 5.45 -10.56 7.63
CA VAL A 174 5.10 -10.54 6.20
C VAL A 174 4.72 -11.93 5.70
N ASN A 175 5.46 -12.97 6.09
CA ASN A 175 5.14 -14.34 5.72
C ASN A 175 3.78 -14.77 6.28
N TRP A 176 3.44 -14.32 7.50
CA TRP A 176 2.14 -14.58 8.09
C TRP A 176 0.99 -13.90 7.34
N MET A 177 1.21 -12.68 6.82
CA MET A 177 0.22 -11.94 6.02
C MET A 177 0.18 -12.38 4.54
N THR A 178 1.16 -13.15 4.06
CA THR A 178 1.24 -13.58 2.67
C THR A 178 0.47 -14.88 2.46
N VAL A 179 -0.75 -14.78 1.96
CA VAL A 179 -1.63 -15.93 1.65
C VAL A 179 -1.40 -16.43 0.22
N ILE A 180 -1.18 -15.50 -0.72
CA ILE A 180 -0.94 -15.82 -2.13
C ILE A 180 0.56 -16.05 -2.32
N GLN A 181 0.95 -17.27 -2.65
CA GLN A 181 2.35 -17.66 -2.81
C GLN A 181 2.56 -18.43 -4.12
N GLY A 182 3.71 -18.22 -4.74
CA GLY A 182 4.10 -18.92 -5.97
C GLY A 182 4.07 -18.04 -7.22
N GLY A 183 4.84 -18.49 -8.23
CA GLY A 183 5.00 -17.80 -9.51
C GLY A 183 3.84 -18.05 -10.48
N LYS A 184 3.96 -17.50 -11.69
CA LYS A 184 2.97 -17.62 -12.77
C LYS A 184 2.70 -19.07 -13.20
N GLU A 185 3.68 -19.94 -13.03
CA GLU A 185 3.61 -21.37 -13.38
C GLU A 185 2.71 -22.20 -12.43
N MET A 186 2.39 -21.68 -11.24
CA MET A 186 1.61 -22.40 -10.23
C MET A 186 0.11 -22.08 -10.37
N ASN A 187 -0.69 -23.13 -10.58
CA ASN A 187 -2.16 -22.97 -10.60
C ASN A 187 -2.70 -22.64 -9.21
N LYS A 188 -2.38 -23.46 -8.19
CA LYS A 188 -2.80 -23.24 -6.81
C LYS A 188 -1.77 -22.43 -6.04
N LYS A 189 -2.14 -21.20 -5.66
CA LYS A 189 -1.29 -20.22 -4.95
C LYS A 189 -1.65 -20.05 -3.48
N VAL A 190 -2.77 -20.60 -3.02
CA VAL A 190 -3.21 -20.56 -1.62
C VAL A 190 -2.78 -21.85 -0.92
N ASN A 191 -1.94 -21.72 0.12
CA ASN A 191 -1.44 -22.86 0.89
C ASN A 191 -1.46 -22.57 2.40
N VAL A 192 -2.61 -22.14 2.90
CA VAL A 192 -2.79 -21.75 4.32
C VAL A 192 -3.30 -22.88 5.21
N ARG A 193 -3.65 -24.04 4.62
CA ARG A 193 -4.16 -25.21 5.33
C ARG A 193 -3.11 -26.31 5.43
N LEU A 194 -2.03 -26.06 6.15
CA LEU A 194 -0.95 -27.03 6.30
C LEU A 194 -1.46 -28.35 6.92
N GLY A 195 -1.26 -29.46 6.19
CA GLY A 195 -1.62 -30.81 6.65
C GLY A 195 -3.13 -31.04 6.83
N GLY A 196 -3.98 -30.35 6.03
CA GLY A 196 -5.44 -30.51 6.07
C GLY A 196 -6.12 -29.84 7.27
N ARG A 197 -5.41 -28.95 7.97
CA ARG A 197 -5.97 -28.17 9.09
C ARG A 197 -7.02 -27.16 8.60
N PRO A 198 -7.97 -26.75 9.48
CA PRO A 198 -8.89 -25.66 9.16
C PRO A 198 -8.15 -24.35 8.90
N LEU A 199 -8.81 -23.39 8.24
CA LEU A 199 -8.27 -22.03 8.07
C LEU A 199 -7.86 -21.41 9.40
N PRO A 200 -6.71 -20.71 9.44
CA PRO A 200 -6.37 -19.87 10.59
C PRO A 200 -7.51 -18.90 10.92
N PRO A 201 -7.80 -18.64 12.21
CA PRO A 201 -8.89 -17.75 12.61
C PRO A 201 -8.84 -16.38 11.94
N SER A 202 -7.66 -15.80 11.77
CA SER A 202 -7.41 -14.53 11.10
C SER A 202 -7.89 -14.51 9.65
N ILE A 203 -7.62 -15.58 8.89
CA ILE A 203 -8.07 -15.69 7.49
C ILE A 203 -9.57 -16.02 7.44
N LYS A 204 -10.06 -16.80 8.39
CA LYS A 204 -11.47 -17.14 8.47
C LYS A 204 -12.35 -15.91 8.70
N MET A 205 -11.90 -14.94 9.49
CA MET A 205 -12.62 -13.68 9.74
C MET A 205 -12.85 -12.87 8.46
N VAL A 206 -11.88 -12.83 7.56
CA VAL A 206 -11.96 -12.05 6.31
C VAL A 206 -12.63 -12.81 5.17
N LEU A 207 -12.89 -14.12 5.32
CA LEU A 207 -13.44 -14.95 4.24
C LEU A 207 -14.84 -14.52 3.80
N ASP A 208 -15.73 -14.16 4.73
CA ASP A 208 -17.10 -13.72 4.39
C ASP A 208 -17.10 -12.36 3.66
N PRO A 209 -16.39 -11.32 4.12
CA PRO A 209 -16.20 -10.10 3.32
C PRO A 209 -15.59 -10.37 1.94
N LEU A 210 -14.56 -11.23 1.86
CA LEU A 210 -13.92 -11.60 0.60
C LEU A 210 -14.87 -12.37 -0.32
N GLY A 211 -15.77 -13.20 0.21
CA GLY A 211 -16.80 -13.89 -0.57
C GLY A 211 -17.77 -12.94 -1.26
N ARG A 212 -18.17 -11.85 -0.58
CA ARG A 212 -18.97 -10.78 -1.20
C ARG A 212 -18.19 -10.03 -2.29
N THR A 213 -16.97 -9.65 -1.99
CA THR A 213 -16.08 -8.99 -2.98
C THR A 213 -15.81 -9.92 -4.17
N PHE A 214 -15.66 -11.22 -3.95
CA PHE A 214 -15.50 -12.20 -5.03
C PHE A 214 -16.69 -12.14 -5.99
N THR A 215 -17.91 -12.14 -5.46
CA THR A 215 -19.13 -12.02 -6.29
C THR A 215 -19.15 -10.69 -7.04
N GLU A 216 -18.99 -9.57 -6.35
CA GLU A 216 -19.14 -8.24 -6.94
C GLU A 216 -18.00 -7.88 -7.92
N LEU A 217 -16.74 -8.10 -7.51
CA LEU A 217 -15.58 -7.71 -8.30
C LEU A 217 -15.19 -8.79 -9.33
N ILE A 218 -15.06 -10.05 -8.90
CA ILE A 218 -14.49 -11.11 -9.75
C ILE A 218 -15.55 -11.67 -10.72
N LEU A 219 -16.75 -11.97 -10.22
CA LEU A 219 -17.77 -12.59 -11.04
C LEU A 219 -18.56 -11.57 -11.87
N MET A 220 -19.03 -10.47 -11.25
CA MET A 220 -19.92 -9.51 -11.91
C MET A 220 -19.14 -8.42 -12.66
N ASP A 221 -18.22 -7.69 -12.01
CA ASP A 221 -17.55 -6.55 -12.64
C ASP A 221 -16.48 -7.00 -13.63
N GLN A 222 -15.55 -7.83 -13.21
CA GLN A 222 -14.46 -8.32 -14.05
C GLN A 222 -14.87 -9.46 -14.99
N ASP A 223 -15.93 -10.20 -14.64
CA ASP A 223 -16.42 -11.39 -15.38
C ASP A 223 -15.26 -12.36 -15.73
N CYS A 224 -14.42 -12.65 -14.72
CA CYS A 224 -13.11 -13.31 -14.89
C CYS A 224 -13.19 -14.69 -15.53
N PHE A 225 -14.33 -15.37 -15.46
CA PHE A 225 -14.54 -16.74 -15.95
C PHE A 225 -15.48 -16.80 -17.16
N ARG A 226 -15.64 -15.68 -17.88
CA ARG A 226 -16.52 -15.57 -19.04
C ARG A 226 -16.15 -16.56 -20.12
N THR A 227 -14.86 -16.68 -20.44
CA THR A 227 -14.38 -17.60 -21.48
C THR A 227 -14.26 -19.03 -20.96
N ASP A 228 -14.35 -20.00 -21.87
CA ASP A 228 -14.18 -21.41 -21.53
C ASP A 228 -12.77 -21.71 -21.03
N GLU A 229 -11.76 -21.00 -21.54
CA GLU A 229 -10.39 -21.12 -21.12
C GLU A 229 -10.21 -20.67 -19.67
N SER A 230 -10.70 -19.47 -19.33
CA SER A 230 -10.58 -18.96 -17.97
C SER A 230 -11.35 -19.80 -16.95
N TRP A 231 -12.50 -20.35 -17.36
CA TRP A 231 -13.25 -21.29 -16.53
C TRP A 231 -12.50 -22.61 -16.31
N LYS A 232 -11.89 -23.16 -17.36
CA LYS A 232 -11.05 -24.37 -17.24
C LYS A 232 -9.85 -24.15 -16.32
N GLU A 233 -9.22 -22.96 -16.36
CA GLU A 233 -8.14 -22.63 -15.42
C GLU A 233 -8.61 -22.61 -13.96
N LEU A 234 -9.80 -22.04 -13.68
CA LEU A 234 -10.40 -22.11 -12.35
C LEU A 234 -10.63 -23.55 -11.91
N LEU A 235 -11.18 -24.40 -12.81
CA LEU A 235 -11.52 -25.79 -12.48
C LEU A 235 -10.27 -26.63 -12.13
N LYS A 236 -9.06 -26.26 -12.60
CA LYS A 236 -7.81 -26.90 -12.17
C LYS A 236 -7.49 -26.74 -10.67
N LEU A 237 -8.17 -25.81 -10.01
CA LEU A 237 -8.02 -25.60 -8.56
C LEU A 237 -8.83 -26.59 -7.72
N LEU A 238 -9.79 -27.30 -8.35
CA LEU A 238 -10.60 -28.31 -7.70
C LEU A 238 -9.87 -29.65 -7.63
N PRO A 239 -9.87 -30.33 -6.47
CA PRO A 239 -9.08 -31.55 -6.24
C PRO A 239 -9.76 -32.84 -6.73
N ASP A 240 -10.94 -32.77 -7.37
CA ASP A 240 -11.78 -33.91 -7.76
C ASP A 240 -12.01 -33.92 -9.26
N SER A 241 -11.31 -34.78 -10.01
CA SER A 241 -11.40 -34.85 -11.47
C SER A 241 -12.81 -35.22 -11.99
N ALA A 242 -13.49 -36.16 -11.34
CA ALA A 242 -14.83 -36.56 -11.72
C ALA A 242 -15.85 -35.43 -11.49
N PHE A 243 -15.65 -34.63 -10.47
CA PHE A 243 -16.44 -33.42 -10.21
C PHE A 243 -16.19 -32.35 -11.30
N VAL A 244 -14.93 -32.16 -11.68
CA VAL A 244 -14.52 -31.24 -12.75
C VAL A 244 -15.13 -31.65 -14.10
N GLU A 245 -15.07 -32.92 -14.46
CA GLU A 245 -15.68 -33.45 -15.70
C GLU A 245 -17.17 -33.14 -15.77
N LYS A 246 -17.90 -33.36 -14.66
CA LYS A 246 -19.33 -33.04 -14.59
C LYS A 246 -19.62 -31.55 -14.82
N LEU A 247 -18.81 -30.65 -14.27
CA LEU A 247 -18.95 -29.21 -14.50
C LEU A 247 -18.61 -28.81 -15.93
N GLN A 248 -17.64 -29.47 -16.55
CA GLN A 248 -17.31 -29.25 -17.97
C GLN A 248 -18.42 -29.74 -18.93
N GLU A 249 -19.06 -30.86 -18.62
CA GLU A 249 -20.23 -31.34 -19.38
C GLU A 249 -21.38 -30.34 -19.29
N LYS A 250 -21.68 -29.85 -18.09
CA LYS A 250 -22.70 -28.83 -17.87
C LYS A 250 -22.44 -27.54 -18.64
N LEU A 251 -21.17 -27.13 -18.76
CA LEU A 251 -20.81 -25.97 -19.57
C LEU A 251 -21.10 -26.19 -21.06
N LYS A 252 -20.91 -27.40 -21.57
CA LYS A 252 -21.22 -27.73 -22.97
C LYS A 252 -22.73 -27.71 -23.26
N GLU A 253 -23.57 -28.11 -22.28
CA GLU A 253 -25.00 -28.06 -22.39
C GLU A 253 -25.54 -26.62 -22.40
N TYR A 254 -24.87 -25.71 -21.68
CA TYR A 254 -25.32 -24.32 -21.51
C TYR A 254 -24.18 -23.33 -21.86
N PRO A 255 -23.85 -23.17 -23.16
CA PRO A 255 -22.79 -22.27 -23.59
C PRO A 255 -23.12 -20.80 -23.35
N GLY A 256 -22.14 -19.97 -23.10
CA GLY A 256 -22.29 -18.52 -22.99
C GLY A 256 -22.73 -18.00 -21.62
N ARG A 257 -22.75 -18.84 -20.60
CA ARG A 257 -23.00 -18.42 -19.21
C ARG A 257 -22.00 -17.40 -18.71
N SER A 258 -22.49 -16.48 -17.87
CA SER A 258 -21.66 -15.53 -17.14
C SER A 258 -20.78 -16.24 -16.10
N SER A 259 -19.78 -15.52 -15.56
CA SER A 259 -18.97 -16.03 -14.45
C SER A 259 -19.82 -16.34 -13.21
N GLU A 260 -20.81 -15.52 -12.92
CA GLU A 260 -21.74 -15.70 -11.80
C GLU A 260 -22.54 -16.98 -11.94
N GLU A 261 -23.17 -17.19 -13.10
CA GLU A 261 -23.95 -18.41 -13.37
C GLU A 261 -23.10 -19.68 -13.29
N LYS A 262 -21.87 -19.65 -13.82
CA LYS A 262 -20.92 -20.77 -13.72
C LYS A 262 -20.52 -21.05 -12.27
N TRP A 263 -20.33 -20.01 -11.47
CA TRP A 263 -19.99 -20.13 -10.06
C TRP A 263 -21.15 -20.67 -9.22
N ASP A 264 -22.37 -20.25 -9.51
CA ASP A 264 -23.58 -20.80 -8.88
C ASP A 264 -23.75 -22.27 -9.21
N ASP A 265 -23.55 -22.68 -10.47
CA ASP A 265 -23.54 -24.08 -10.86
C ASP A 265 -22.51 -24.90 -10.07
N LEU A 266 -21.31 -24.37 -9.87
CA LEU A 266 -20.28 -25.04 -9.07
C LEU A 266 -20.74 -25.22 -7.62
N LYS A 267 -21.26 -24.16 -6.99
CA LYS A 267 -21.77 -24.22 -5.60
C LYS A 267 -22.92 -25.23 -5.46
N ASP A 268 -23.86 -25.22 -6.40
CA ASP A 268 -25.00 -26.13 -6.41
C ASP A 268 -24.56 -27.59 -6.56
N GLU A 269 -23.57 -27.86 -7.43
CA GLU A 269 -23.03 -29.22 -7.58
C GLU A 269 -22.28 -29.67 -6.31
N VAL A 270 -21.55 -28.77 -5.61
CA VAL A 270 -20.95 -29.07 -4.31
C VAL A 270 -22.02 -29.44 -3.27
N LEU A 271 -23.16 -28.75 -3.28
CA LEU A 271 -24.28 -29.03 -2.36
C LEU A 271 -24.94 -30.39 -2.61
N LYS A 272 -24.91 -30.89 -3.84
CA LYS A 272 -25.47 -32.21 -4.24
C LYS A 272 -24.56 -33.37 -3.79
N VAL A 273 -23.26 -33.12 -3.53
CA VAL A 273 -22.36 -34.16 -2.99
C VAL A 273 -22.82 -34.53 -1.57
N PRO A 274 -22.96 -35.83 -1.22
CA PRO A 274 -23.33 -36.24 0.12
C PRO A 274 -22.41 -35.67 1.19
N LYS A 275 -22.96 -35.35 2.37
CA LYS A 275 -22.17 -34.89 3.52
C LYS A 275 -21.08 -35.91 3.85
N GLY A 276 -19.84 -35.45 3.95
CA GLY A 276 -18.68 -36.30 4.20
C GLY A 276 -17.37 -35.67 3.74
N PRO A 277 -16.25 -36.39 3.82
CA PRO A 277 -14.92 -35.87 3.51
C PRO A 277 -14.80 -35.28 2.11
N ARG A 278 -15.44 -35.91 1.11
CA ARG A 278 -15.42 -35.41 -0.28
C ARG A 278 -16.06 -34.04 -0.43
N ARG A 279 -17.23 -33.82 0.18
CA ARG A 279 -17.91 -32.52 0.16
C ARG A 279 -17.11 -31.46 0.90
N GLU A 280 -16.50 -31.81 2.02
CA GLU A 280 -15.68 -30.90 2.81
C GLU A 280 -14.40 -30.49 2.02
N LEU A 281 -13.78 -31.43 1.30
CA LEU A 281 -12.67 -31.15 0.41
C LEU A 281 -13.01 -30.15 -0.70
N LEU A 282 -14.19 -30.33 -1.35
CA LEU A 282 -14.68 -29.40 -2.37
C LEU A 282 -15.03 -28.03 -1.78
N ARG A 283 -15.66 -27.99 -0.60
CA ARG A 283 -15.96 -26.73 0.10
C ARG A 283 -14.68 -25.95 0.42
N THR A 284 -13.68 -26.65 0.91
CA THR A 284 -12.35 -26.10 1.17
C THR A 284 -11.71 -25.51 -0.10
N ALA A 285 -11.83 -26.21 -1.22
CA ALA A 285 -11.33 -25.70 -2.49
C ALA A 285 -12.06 -24.42 -2.96
N VAL A 286 -13.37 -24.33 -2.75
CA VAL A 286 -14.15 -23.12 -3.03
C VAL A 286 -13.66 -21.93 -2.18
N GLU A 287 -13.39 -22.14 -0.89
CA GLU A 287 -12.82 -21.11 -0.01
C GLU A 287 -11.41 -20.69 -0.48
N ASP A 288 -10.57 -21.64 -0.87
CA ASP A 288 -9.23 -21.37 -1.40
C ASP A 288 -9.27 -20.58 -2.72
N ILE A 289 -10.26 -20.84 -3.59
CA ILE A 289 -10.50 -20.07 -4.82
C ILE A 289 -10.87 -18.62 -4.49
N ILE A 290 -11.81 -18.40 -3.58
CA ILE A 290 -12.17 -17.05 -3.14
C ILE A 290 -10.91 -16.30 -2.67
N LEU A 291 -10.13 -16.91 -1.80
CA LEU A 291 -8.87 -16.31 -1.31
C LEU A 291 -7.91 -16.01 -2.45
N GLN A 292 -7.73 -16.93 -3.40
CA GLN A 292 -6.77 -16.77 -4.49
C GLN A 292 -7.07 -15.58 -5.40
N TYR A 293 -8.35 -15.24 -5.58
CA TYR A 293 -8.78 -14.14 -6.44
C TYR A 293 -8.98 -12.82 -5.72
N THR A 294 -9.14 -12.82 -4.39
CA THR A 294 -9.48 -11.61 -3.64
C THR A 294 -8.49 -11.19 -2.57
N TYR A 295 -7.66 -12.13 -2.05
CA TYR A 295 -6.72 -11.79 -0.99
C TYR A 295 -5.60 -10.87 -1.50
N PRO A 296 -5.12 -9.91 -0.68
CA PRO A 296 -4.06 -8.97 -1.06
C PRO A 296 -2.78 -9.64 -1.58
N ARG A 297 -2.24 -9.09 -2.66
CA ARG A 297 -0.94 -9.48 -3.23
C ARG A 297 0.10 -8.46 -2.81
N LEU A 298 1.08 -8.90 -2.01
CA LEU A 298 2.09 -8.06 -1.39
C LEU A 298 3.45 -8.25 -2.05
N ASP A 299 4.15 -7.14 -2.34
CA ASP A 299 5.59 -7.21 -2.57
C ASP A 299 6.31 -7.38 -1.22
N ALA A 300 6.56 -8.66 -0.89
CA ALA A 300 7.15 -9.04 0.39
C ALA A 300 8.57 -8.49 0.58
N GLU A 301 9.33 -8.26 -0.49
CA GLU A 301 10.73 -7.80 -0.40
C GLU A 301 10.83 -6.36 0.13
N VAL A 302 9.84 -5.52 -0.16
CA VAL A 302 9.78 -4.14 0.33
C VAL A 302 9.71 -4.09 1.87
N SER A 303 9.01 -5.05 2.47
CA SER A 303 8.73 -5.08 3.91
C SER A 303 9.77 -5.81 4.76
N LYS A 304 10.47 -6.81 4.19
CA LYS A 304 11.32 -7.74 4.94
C LYS A 304 12.58 -7.13 5.55
N HIS A 305 13.06 -6.01 5.00
CA HIS A 305 14.33 -5.43 5.39
C HIS A 305 14.22 -3.95 5.76
N ARG A 306 14.84 -3.57 6.89
CA ARG A 306 14.87 -2.17 7.33
C ARG A 306 15.56 -1.24 6.33
N ASN A 307 16.55 -1.72 5.59
CA ASN A 307 17.35 -0.93 4.66
C ASN A 307 16.71 -0.75 3.28
N HIS A 308 15.50 -1.27 3.06
CA HIS A 308 14.73 -1.02 1.85
C HIS A 308 14.19 0.42 1.85
N LEU A 309 14.40 1.14 0.74
CA LEU A 309 13.89 2.50 0.57
C LEU A 309 12.53 2.44 -0.16
N LEU A 310 11.66 3.39 0.19
CA LEU A 310 10.36 3.52 -0.46
C LEU A 310 10.13 4.97 -0.89
N LYS A 311 9.48 5.15 -2.03
CA LYS A 311 9.19 6.46 -2.60
C LYS A 311 8.42 7.33 -1.59
N ALA A 312 8.90 8.55 -1.37
CA ALA A 312 8.33 9.49 -0.42
C ALA A 312 6.91 9.90 -0.82
N PRO A 313 6.00 10.09 0.15
CA PRO A 313 4.73 10.76 -0.12
C PRO A 313 4.93 12.12 -0.79
N PHE A 314 3.95 12.54 -1.59
CA PHE A 314 3.98 13.75 -2.40
C PHE A 314 5.06 13.80 -3.50
N CYS A 315 5.87 12.76 -3.69
CA CYS A 315 6.66 12.65 -4.92
C CYS A 315 5.75 12.59 -6.14
N VAL A 316 6.27 13.04 -7.28
CA VAL A 316 5.55 13.02 -8.56
C VAL A 316 5.93 11.76 -9.33
N HIS A 317 4.95 11.06 -9.87
CA HIS A 317 5.23 9.92 -10.72
C HIS A 317 5.61 10.40 -12.14
N PRO A 318 6.82 10.06 -12.65
CA PRO A 318 7.36 10.68 -13.86
C PRO A 318 6.52 10.45 -15.13
N LYS A 319 5.85 9.29 -15.24
CA LYS A 319 5.05 8.93 -16.43
C LYS A 319 3.64 9.52 -16.42
N THR A 320 3.07 9.84 -15.26
CA THR A 320 1.69 10.33 -15.13
C THR A 320 1.62 11.80 -14.74
N GLY A 321 2.67 12.34 -14.15
CA GLY A 321 2.67 13.67 -13.53
C GLY A 321 1.81 13.77 -12.27
N ARG A 322 1.18 12.67 -11.81
CA ARG A 322 0.35 12.64 -10.61
C ARG A 322 1.19 12.66 -9.35
N VAL A 323 0.68 13.31 -8.33
CA VAL A 323 1.30 13.38 -7.00
C VAL A 323 0.95 12.12 -6.21
N CYS A 324 1.94 11.56 -5.47
CA CYS A 324 1.73 10.43 -4.57
C CYS A 324 1.06 10.92 -3.28
N ILE A 325 -0.24 10.93 -3.24
CA ILE A 325 -1.03 11.53 -2.17
C ILE A 325 -1.46 10.52 -1.11
N PRO A 326 -1.61 10.93 0.16
CA PRO A 326 -2.30 10.15 1.17
C PRO A 326 -3.73 9.79 0.75
N VAL A 327 -4.17 8.59 1.15
CA VAL A 327 -5.51 8.05 0.84
C VAL A 327 -6.18 7.63 2.15
N ASP A 328 -7.44 7.98 2.29
CA ASP A 328 -8.26 7.57 3.43
C ASP A 328 -8.75 6.13 3.22
N PRO A 329 -8.35 5.16 4.07
CA PRO A 329 -8.77 3.77 3.94
C PRO A 329 -10.27 3.57 4.13
N GLU A 330 -10.96 4.40 4.91
CA GLU A 330 -12.40 4.31 5.10
C GLU A 330 -13.18 4.66 3.82
N ASN A 331 -12.60 5.50 2.97
CA ASN A 331 -13.19 5.95 1.72
C ASN A 331 -12.51 5.37 0.47
N ILE A 332 -11.74 4.28 0.61
CA ILE A 332 -10.94 3.71 -0.48
C ILE A 332 -11.76 3.29 -1.70
N ASP A 333 -12.99 2.84 -1.51
CA ASP A 333 -13.90 2.44 -2.60
C ASP A 333 -14.33 3.62 -3.49
N ARG A 334 -14.29 4.84 -2.96
CA ARG A 334 -14.62 6.07 -3.68
C ARG A 334 -13.39 6.75 -4.29
N PHE A 335 -12.21 6.26 -3.95
CA PHE A 335 -10.97 6.82 -4.48
C PHE A 335 -10.84 6.56 -5.97
N ASN A 336 -10.67 7.61 -6.74
CA ASN A 336 -10.46 7.52 -8.18
C ASN A 336 -9.02 7.95 -8.53
N PRO A 337 -8.14 7.02 -8.93
CA PRO A 337 -6.75 7.34 -9.28
C PRO A 337 -6.62 8.30 -10.47
N GLU A 338 -7.64 8.40 -11.33
CA GLU A 338 -7.64 9.30 -12.49
C GLU A 338 -7.87 10.76 -12.10
N ARG A 339 -8.50 11.01 -10.95
CA ARG A 339 -8.80 12.36 -10.42
C ARG A 339 -7.70 12.92 -9.52
N VAL A 340 -6.62 12.17 -9.32
CA VAL A 340 -5.50 12.62 -8.49
C VAL A 340 -4.80 13.81 -9.16
N PRO A 341 -4.50 14.90 -8.41
CA PRO A 341 -3.88 16.09 -8.97
C PRO A 341 -2.54 15.79 -9.64
N THR A 342 -2.33 16.40 -10.81
CA THR A 342 -1.04 16.42 -11.49
C THR A 342 -0.28 17.70 -11.17
N VAL A 343 1.05 17.67 -11.29
CA VAL A 343 1.88 18.87 -11.11
C VAL A 343 1.43 20.01 -11.99
N ASN A 344 1.12 19.73 -13.27
CA ASN A 344 0.69 20.75 -14.21
C ASN A 344 -0.63 21.40 -13.81
N GLN A 345 -1.58 20.61 -13.29
CA GLN A 345 -2.84 21.12 -12.78
C GLN A 345 -2.61 22.03 -11.58
N LEU A 346 -1.84 21.57 -10.59
CA LEU A 346 -1.55 22.34 -9.36
C LEU A 346 -0.83 23.66 -9.65
N LEU A 347 0.11 23.69 -10.60
CA LEU A 347 0.77 24.92 -11.01
C LEU A 347 -0.18 25.89 -11.72
N LYS A 348 -1.10 25.38 -12.56
CA LYS A 348 -2.16 26.21 -13.18
C LYS A 348 -3.12 26.80 -12.15
N GLU A 349 -3.50 26.03 -11.11
CA GLU A 349 -4.32 26.52 -10.00
C GLU A 349 -3.65 27.73 -9.32
N LEU A 350 -2.33 27.67 -9.08
CA LEU A 350 -1.59 28.80 -8.52
C LEU A 350 -1.49 30.01 -9.47
N ASP A 351 -1.30 29.77 -10.77
CA ASP A 351 -1.20 30.84 -11.75
C ASP A 351 -2.55 31.57 -11.88
N GLN A 352 -3.68 30.86 -11.82
CA GLN A 352 -5.03 31.45 -11.85
C GLN A 352 -5.29 32.34 -10.64
N ILE A 353 -4.93 31.92 -9.41
CA ILE A 353 -5.08 32.72 -8.20
C ILE A 353 -4.26 34.01 -8.31
N THR A 354 -3.08 33.96 -8.90
CA THR A 354 -2.24 35.13 -9.11
C THR A 354 -2.83 36.11 -10.14
N ALA A 355 -3.46 35.56 -11.20
CA ALA A 355 -4.08 36.36 -12.26
C ALA A 355 -5.38 37.08 -11.82
N ASP A 356 -6.16 36.44 -10.93
CA ASP A 356 -7.43 36.96 -10.42
C ASP A 356 -7.24 38.11 -9.39
N GLY A 357 -6.01 38.60 -9.18
CA GLY A 357 -5.69 39.77 -8.36
C GLY A 357 -5.94 39.61 -6.86
N ASN A 358 -6.24 38.41 -6.37
CA ASN A 358 -6.36 38.06 -4.95
C ASN A 358 -4.98 37.77 -4.33
N ALA A 359 -3.90 38.39 -4.84
CA ALA A 359 -2.66 38.50 -4.10
C ALA A 359 -2.94 39.48 -2.95
N ASP A 360 -3.35 38.97 -1.81
CA ASP A 360 -3.43 39.71 -0.58
C ASP A 360 -2.02 40.24 -0.26
N HIS A 361 -1.78 41.51 -0.63
CA HIS A 361 -0.61 42.29 -0.20
C HIS A 361 -0.77 42.75 1.24
N GLY A 362 -1.42 41.94 2.07
CA GLY A 362 -1.51 42.15 3.49
C GLY A 362 -0.18 41.80 4.16
N GLU A 363 0.48 42.84 4.65
CA GLU A 363 1.57 42.78 5.66
C GLU A 363 1.06 42.18 6.99
N SER A 364 0.40 41.06 6.99
CA SER A 364 0.08 40.29 8.20
C SER A 364 0.78 38.94 8.10
N GLY A 365 1.71 38.69 9.02
CA GLY A 365 2.67 37.60 9.09
C GLY A 365 2.15 36.17 9.18
N ASP A 366 1.10 35.85 8.47
CA ASP A 366 0.58 34.49 8.34
C ASP A 366 0.98 33.97 6.95
N HIS A 367 2.16 33.37 6.88
CA HIS A 367 2.70 32.74 5.67
C HIS A 367 1.91 31.44 5.36
N HIS A 368 0.72 31.57 4.75
CA HIS A 368 0.03 30.45 4.15
C HIS A 368 0.90 29.81 3.06
N SER A 369 1.13 28.50 3.18
CA SER A 369 1.87 27.74 2.18
C SER A 369 1.09 27.69 0.87
N ASP A 370 1.75 27.81 -0.29
CA ASP A 370 1.08 27.81 -1.60
C ASP A 370 0.21 26.58 -1.84
N TRP A 371 0.55 25.41 -1.29
CA TRP A 371 -0.27 24.21 -1.39
C TRP A 371 -1.66 24.35 -0.75
N GLU A 372 -1.84 25.22 0.25
CA GLU A 372 -3.12 25.47 0.90
C GLU A 372 -4.15 26.11 -0.02
N LYS A 373 -3.68 26.74 -1.10
CA LYS A 373 -4.48 27.40 -2.12
C LYS A 373 -4.83 26.48 -3.30
N THR A 374 -4.41 25.21 -3.25
CA THR A 374 -4.57 24.25 -4.35
C THR A 374 -5.38 23.02 -3.94
N SER A 375 -5.74 22.21 -4.91
CA SER A 375 -6.36 20.91 -4.71
C SER A 375 -5.47 19.89 -3.96
N LEU A 376 -4.23 20.24 -3.63
CA LEU A 376 -3.34 19.43 -2.80
C LEU A 376 -3.66 19.54 -1.30
N LYS A 377 -4.33 20.61 -0.87
CA LYS A 377 -4.64 20.93 0.53
C LYS A 377 -5.20 19.76 1.34
N PRO A 378 -6.30 19.09 0.95
CA PRO A 378 -6.89 18.02 1.76
C PRO A 378 -5.92 16.87 2.04
N TYR A 379 -5.03 16.58 1.11
CA TYR A 379 -4.05 15.50 1.24
C TYR A 379 -2.90 15.87 2.18
N VAL A 380 -2.42 17.11 2.14
CA VAL A 380 -1.42 17.59 3.10
C VAL A 380 -2.01 17.63 4.50
N GLN A 381 -3.25 18.11 4.66
CA GLN A 381 -3.94 18.08 5.95
C GLN A 381 -4.15 16.65 6.49
N MET A 382 -4.31 15.65 5.63
CA MET A 382 -4.38 14.25 6.05
C MET A 382 -3.04 13.80 6.65
N LEU A 383 -1.91 14.13 6.01
CA LEU A 383 -0.59 13.86 6.56
C LEU A 383 -0.36 14.62 7.88
N ASP A 384 -0.77 15.89 7.96
CA ASP A 384 -0.62 16.68 9.18
C ASP A 384 -1.39 16.09 10.36
N ARG A 385 -2.63 15.64 10.14
CA ARG A 385 -3.41 14.94 11.19
C ARG A 385 -2.71 13.66 11.65
N HIS A 386 -2.18 12.87 10.72
CA HIS A 386 -1.41 11.67 11.02
C HIS A 386 -0.16 11.99 11.85
N ALA A 387 0.62 13.00 11.45
CA ALA A 387 1.82 13.43 12.16
C ALA A 387 1.49 13.97 13.57
N LEU A 388 0.40 14.73 13.72
CA LEU A 388 -0.04 15.23 15.01
C LEU A 388 -0.42 14.10 15.97
N ALA A 389 -1.15 13.10 15.50
CA ALA A 389 -1.51 11.93 16.32
C ALA A 389 -0.27 11.19 16.83
N LEU A 390 0.74 10.98 15.97
CA LEU A 390 2.03 10.40 16.35
C LEU A 390 2.76 11.25 17.41
N MET A 391 2.85 12.55 17.19
CA MET A 391 3.51 13.47 18.14
C MET A 391 2.80 13.51 19.50
N GLU A 392 1.47 13.43 19.53
CA GLU A 392 0.71 13.34 20.78
C GLU A 392 0.99 12.05 21.54
N GLU A 393 1.08 10.92 20.84
CA GLU A 393 1.41 9.63 21.47
C GLU A 393 2.83 9.66 22.07
N VAL A 394 3.80 10.17 21.34
CA VAL A 394 5.19 10.34 21.83
C VAL A 394 5.23 11.23 23.09
N ARG A 395 4.44 12.33 23.10
CA ARG A 395 4.34 13.21 24.29
C ARG A 395 3.72 12.49 25.49
N ARG A 396 2.68 11.68 25.27
CA ARG A 396 2.04 10.89 26.35
C ARG A 396 3.01 9.88 26.92
N SER A 397 3.74 9.14 26.06
CA SER A 397 4.72 8.15 26.49
C SER A 397 5.85 8.78 27.33
N LYS A 398 6.34 9.97 26.95
CA LYS A 398 7.37 10.70 27.71
C LYS A 398 6.87 11.18 29.08
N ARG A 399 5.58 11.56 29.21
CA ARG A 399 4.98 11.97 30.49
C ARG A 399 4.75 10.78 31.42
N GLY A 400 4.30 9.62 30.88
CA GLY A 400 4.09 8.40 31.64
C GLY A 400 5.40 7.79 32.16
N GLY A 401 6.46 7.78 31.35
CA GLY A 401 7.78 7.27 31.77
C GLY A 401 8.52 8.17 32.78
N GLY A 402 8.13 9.43 32.92
CA GLY A 402 8.67 10.34 33.94
C GLY A 402 8.04 10.19 35.33
N ALA A 403 6.87 9.55 35.42
CA ALA A 403 6.19 9.32 36.70
C ALA A 403 6.70 8.07 37.46
N ASP A 404 7.37 7.13 36.78
CA ASP A 404 7.91 5.90 37.38
C ASP A 404 9.31 6.03 38.01
N LEU A 405 9.89 7.21 38.02
CA LEU A 405 11.22 7.47 38.58
C LEU A 405 11.17 8.25 39.91
N SER A 406 10.01 8.36 40.56
CA SER A 406 9.86 8.99 41.86
C SER A 406 9.50 7.96 42.93
N TRP A 407 10.46 7.08 43.29
CA TRP A 407 10.51 6.38 44.58
C TRP A 407 11.93 6.35 45.09
#